data_d1c271359ae9a2fc1b82edf065209b01
#
_entry.id   d1c271359ae9a2fc1b82edf065209b01
#
_cell.length_a   1.000
_cell.length_b   1.000
_cell.length_c   1.000
_cell.angle_alpha   90.00
_cell.angle_beta   90.00
_cell.angle_gamma   90.00
#
_symmetry.space_group_name_H-M   'P 1'
#
loop_
_entity.id
_entity.type
_entity.pdbx_description
1 polymer ?
#
loop_
_entity_poly.entity_id
_entity_poly.type
_entity_poly.pdbx_seq_one_letter_code
_entity_poly.pdbx_strand_id
1 'polypeptide(L)'
;HLSIRRQRQMCIRDRILQLLERLKRDRGLSFVFVSHDLGVVRHFCDTVCVMYLGRIIERGPTAQVLDQPRHPYSRVLRDSSPVPDPQARIRLAKIEGEIPAPTHLPPGCTFHPRCARVQADCKQRVPALAQDGDRAAACFHPLAPGDTVV
;
A
#
# COMPACT_ATOMS: atom_id res chain seq x y z
N HIS A 1 4.69 -29.70 -14.63
CA HIS A 1 5.39 -28.64 -15.41
C HIS A 1 5.10 -27.20 -14.95
N LEU A 2 3.92 -26.88 -14.43
CA LEU A 2 3.56 -25.53 -13.97
C LEU A 2 4.25 -25.14 -12.65
N SER A 3 4.48 -26.06 -11.73
CA SER A 3 5.14 -25.81 -10.45
C SER A 3 6.61 -25.44 -10.64
N ILE A 4 7.32 -26.12 -11.54
CA ILE A 4 8.74 -25.86 -11.83
C ILE A 4 8.94 -24.48 -12.46
N ARG A 5 8.03 -24.03 -13.32
CA ARG A 5 8.07 -22.67 -13.89
C ARG A 5 7.88 -21.59 -12.81
N ARG A 6 6.92 -21.76 -11.90
CA ARG A 6 6.69 -20.83 -10.76
C ARG A 6 7.92 -20.77 -9.84
N GLN A 7 8.49 -21.93 -9.47
CA GLN A 7 9.70 -21.98 -8.64
C GLN A 7 10.88 -21.28 -9.32
N ARG A 8 11.06 -21.47 -10.63
CA ARG A 8 12.13 -20.80 -11.39
C ARG A 8 11.93 -19.28 -11.43
N GLN A 9 10.70 -18.80 -11.62
CA GLN A 9 10.41 -17.36 -11.60
C GLN A 9 10.63 -16.72 -10.21
N MET A 10 10.28 -17.40 -9.12
CA MET A 10 10.58 -16.94 -7.76
C MET A 10 12.08 -16.84 -7.53
N CYS A 11 12.86 -17.86 -7.89
CA CYS A 11 14.31 -17.84 -7.75
C CYS A 11 14.99 -16.73 -8.57
N ILE A 12 14.48 -16.43 -9.77
CA ILE A 12 15.02 -15.34 -10.60
C ILE A 12 14.73 -13.99 -9.95
N ARG A 13 13.50 -13.76 -9.47
CA ARG A 13 13.12 -12.53 -8.77
C ARG A 13 13.99 -12.29 -7.55
N ASP A 14 14.19 -13.32 -6.73
CA ASP A 14 14.99 -13.22 -5.51
C ASP A 14 16.47 -12.89 -5.82
N ARG A 15 17.03 -13.48 -6.86
CA ARG A 15 18.39 -13.16 -7.32
C ARG A 15 18.53 -11.71 -7.81
N ILE A 16 17.52 -11.20 -8.52
CA ILE A 16 17.51 -9.80 -8.99
C ILE A 16 17.44 -8.86 -7.78
N LEU A 17 16.57 -9.12 -6.82
CA LEU A 17 16.45 -8.31 -5.61
C LEU A 17 17.75 -8.30 -4.80
N GLN A 18 18.39 -9.45 -4.62
CA GLN A 18 19.70 -9.55 -3.96
C GLN A 18 20.79 -8.77 -4.71
N LEU A 19 20.79 -8.79 -6.05
CA LEU A 19 21.72 -7.99 -6.85
C LEU A 19 21.49 -6.48 -6.64
N LEU A 20 20.23 -6.03 -6.65
CA LEU A 20 19.87 -4.64 -6.41
C LEU A 20 20.27 -4.19 -5.00
N GLU A 21 20.07 -5.05 -3.98
CA GLU A 21 20.52 -4.76 -2.62
C GLU A 21 22.04 -4.59 -2.51
N ARG A 22 22.80 -5.47 -3.19
CA ARG A 22 24.26 -5.32 -3.27
C ARG A 22 24.64 -3.99 -3.91
N LEU A 23 24.05 -3.65 -5.05
CA LEU A 23 24.31 -2.38 -5.75
C LEU A 23 23.93 -1.17 -4.89
N LYS A 24 22.79 -1.23 -4.16
CA LYS A 24 22.40 -0.19 -3.20
C LYS A 24 23.49 0.03 -2.16
N ARG A 25 24.00 -1.05 -1.56
CA ARG A 25 25.00 -1.02 -0.50
C ARG A 25 26.40 -0.65 -1.02
N ASP A 26 26.86 -1.30 -2.10
CA ASP A 26 28.24 -1.21 -2.55
C ASP A 26 28.50 0.06 -3.36
N ARG A 27 27.47 0.62 -4.00
CA ARG A 27 27.56 1.81 -4.85
C ARG A 27 26.81 3.03 -4.30
N GLY A 28 26.17 2.92 -3.14
CA GLY A 28 25.38 4.01 -2.56
C GLY A 28 24.19 4.44 -3.43
N LEU A 29 23.62 3.53 -4.22
CA LEU A 29 22.53 3.85 -5.14
C LEU A 29 21.19 4.00 -4.41
N SER A 30 20.38 4.95 -4.88
CA SER A 30 18.98 5.04 -4.51
C SER A 30 18.10 4.52 -5.63
N PHE A 31 17.03 3.80 -5.29
CA PHE A 31 16.10 3.21 -6.26
C PHE A 31 14.69 3.74 -6.05
N VAL A 32 13.98 3.97 -7.15
CA VAL A 32 12.52 4.07 -7.16
C VAL A 32 11.99 2.71 -7.62
N PHE A 33 11.27 2.03 -6.73
CA PHE A 33 10.77 0.68 -6.96
C PHE A 33 9.25 0.67 -6.99
N VAL A 34 8.65 0.18 -8.07
CA VAL A 34 7.20 0.05 -8.21
C VAL A 34 6.81 -1.42 -8.11
N SER A 35 5.96 -1.75 -7.15
CA SER A 35 5.50 -3.12 -6.92
C SER A 35 4.09 -3.15 -6.34
N HIS A 36 3.39 -4.24 -6.56
CA HIS A 36 2.15 -4.60 -5.86
C HIS A 36 2.38 -5.64 -4.76
N ASP A 37 3.60 -6.14 -4.60
CA ASP A 37 3.98 -7.13 -3.59
C ASP A 37 4.51 -6.41 -2.34
N LEU A 38 3.67 -6.29 -1.32
CA LEU A 38 4.02 -5.61 -0.07
C LEU A 38 5.14 -6.29 0.70
N GLY A 39 5.33 -7.61 0.55
CA GLY A 39 6.44 -8.35 1.15
C GLY A 39 7.79 -7.88 0.59
N VAL A 40 7.86 -7.72 -0.73
CA VAL A 40 9.06 -7.18 -1.40
C VAL A 40 9.29 -5.72 -0.99
N VAL A 41 8.24 -4.89 -1.00
CA VAL A 41 8.34 -3.48 -0.57
C VAL A 41 8.86 -3.38 0.86
N ARG A 42 8.34 -4.20 1.77
CA ARG A 42 8.76 -4.23 3.18
C ARG A 42 10.25 -4.55 3.34
N HIS A 43 10.76 -5.46 2.54
CA HIS A 43 12.14 -5.92 2.65
C HIS A 43 13.14 -4.97 1.96
N PHE A 44 12.75 -4.40 0.82
CA PHE A 44 13.66 -3.68 -0.06
C PHE A 44 13.64 -2.15 0.11
N CYS A 45 12.48 -1.56 0.49
CA CYS A 45 12.28 -0.13 0.50
C CYS A 45 12.35 0.47 1.91
N ASP A 46 13.10 1.56 2.06
CA ASP A 46 13.17 2.32 3.32
C ASP A 46 11.92 3.18 3.51
N THR A 47 11.42 3.75 2.40
CA THR A 47 10.23 4.61 2.36
C THR A 47 9.26 4.09 1.31
N VAL A 48 7.97 4.17 1.59
CA VAL A 48 6.90 3.79 0.66
C VAL A 48 5.96 4.96 0.39
N CYS A 49 5.49 5.03 -0.86
CA CYS A 49 4.38 5.87 -1.28
C CYS A 49 3.25 4.97 -1.78
N VAL A 50 2.11 5.00 -1.11
CA VAL A 50 0.91 4.29 -1.54
C VAL A 50 0.13 5.18 -2.49
N MET A 51 -0.21 4.64 -3.67
CA MET A 51 -0.95 5.37 -4.71
C MET A 51 -2.33 4.77 -4.93
N TYR A 52 -3.30 5.63 -5.18
CA TYR A 52 -4.64 5.24 -5.60
C TYR A 52 -5.13 6.19 -6.71
N LEU A 53 -5.52 5.65 -7.86
CA LEU A 53 -5.99 6.41 -9.03
C LEU A 53 -5.07 7.61 -9.37
N GLY A 54 -3.75 7.36 -9.45
CA GLY A 54 -2.77 8.38 -9.83
C GLY A 54 -2.38 9.39 -8.74
N ARG A 55 -2.92 9.27 -7.53
CA ARG A 55 -2.61 10.16 -6.40
C ARG A 55 -1.87 9.41 -5.29
N ILE A 56 -0.87 10.05 -4.70
CA ILE A 56 -0.25 9.57 -3.46
C ILE A 56 -1.24 9.84 -2.33
N ILE A 57 -1.68 8.78 -1.65
CA ILE A 57 -2.65 8.85 -0.56
C ILE A 57 -2.01 8.62 0.82
N GLU A 58 -0.84 7.99 0.85
CA GLU A 58 -0.06 7.83 2.07
C GLU A 58 1.42 7.67 1.71
N ARG A 59 2.31 8.22 2.55
CA ARG A 59 3.76 8.02 2.43
C ARG A 59 4.42 8.02 3.80
N GLY A 60 5.60 7.40 3.90
CA GLY A 60 6.42 7.40 5.11
C GLY A 60 7.38 6.22 5.17
N PRO A 61 8.07 6.03 6.30
CA PRO A 61 8.89 4.86 6.56
C PRO A 61 8.08 3.57 6.34
N THR A 62 8.64 2.64 5.59
CA THR A 62 7.92 1.44 5.11
C THR A 62 7.29 0.65 6.24
N ALA A 63 8.05 0.41 7.32
CA ALA A 63 7.54 -0.32 8.48
C ALA A 63 6.31 0.38 9.09
N GLN A 64 6.37 1.70 9.28
CA GLN A 64 5.28 2.46 9.89
C GLN A 64 4.01 2.45 9.01
N VAL A 65 4.15 2.68 7.70
CA VAL A 65 3.01 2.69 6.78
C VAL A 65 2.37 1.32 6.66
N LEU A 66 3.16 0.25 6.63
CA LEU A 66 2.64 -1.11 6.50
C LEU A 66 2.10 -1.68 7.82
N ASP A 67 2.69 -1.33 8.97
CA ASP A 67 2.23 -1.86 10.26
C ASP A 67 1.04 -1.07 10.82
N GLN A 68 1.06 0.24 10.63
CA GLN A 68 0.05 1.16 11.14
C GLN A 68 -0.43 2.12 10.05
N PRO A 69 -1.07 1.63 8.99
CA PRO A 69 -1.57 2.47 7.90
C PRO A 69 -2.58 3.48 8.45
N ARG A 70 -2.49 4.73 7.96
CA ARG A 70 -3.37 5.84 8.35
C ARG A 70 -4.48 6.07 7.33
N HIS A 71 -4.25 5.72 6.08
CA HIS A 71 -5.30 5.80 5.06
C HIS A 71 -6.08 4.47 4.99
N PRO A 72 -7.42 4.50 4.95
CA PRO A 72 -8.24 3.28 4.87
C PRO A 72 -7.87 2.33 3.72
N TYR A 73 -7.50 2.86 2.55
CA TYR A 73 -7.04 2.05 1.43
C TYR A 73 -5.71 1.30 1.72
N SER A 74 -4.75 1.98 2.34
CA SER A 74 -3.47 1.35 2.73
C SER A 74 -3.68 0.21 3.71
N ARG A 75 -4.66 0.38 4.61
CA ARG A 75 -5.07 -0.68 5.55
C ARG A 75 -5.63 -1.88 4.82
N VAL A 76 -6.53 -1.66 3.86
CA VAL A 76 -7.11 -2.73 3.06
C VAL A 76 -6.06 -3.45 2.24
N LEU A 77 -5.11 -2.73 1.61
CA LEU A 77 -3.99 -3.34 0.89
C LEU A 77 -3.16 -4.27 1.79
N ARG A 78 -2.83 -3.81 2.99
CA ARG A 78 -2.10 -4.61 3.97
C ARG A 78 -2.88 -5.87 4.36
N ASP A 79 -4.16 -5.71 4.71
CA ASP A 79 -5.00 -6.80 5.20
C ASP A 79 -5.36 -7.80 4.08
N SER A 80 -5.24 -7.40 2.80
CA SER A 80 -5.43 -8.27 1.63
C SER A 80 -4.14 -8.99 1.20
N SER A 81 -3.00 -8.63 1.80
CA SER A 81 -1.73 -9.28 1.47
C SER A 81 -1.64 -10.65 2.13
N PRO A 82 -1.24 -11.71 1.38
CA PRO A 82 -1.07 -13.03 1.94
C PRO A 82 -0.05 -13.01 3.07
N VAL A 83 -0.45 -13.47 4.25
CA VAL A 83 0.48 -13.74 5.35
C VAL A 83 0.93 -15.20 5.19
N PRO A 84 2.23 -15.51 5.25
CA PRO A 84 2.74 -16.87 5.12
C PRO A 84 2.49 -17.73 6.36
N ASP A 85 1.44 -17.46 7.10
CA ASP A 85 0.99 -18.24 8.26
C ASP A 85 -0.27 -19.04 7.88
N PRO A 86 -0.18 -20.39 7.78
CA PRO A 86 -1.33 -21.24 7.44
C PRO A 86 -2.45 -21.20 8.49
N GLN A 87 -2.17 -20.76 9.71
CA GLN A 87 -3.15 -20.67 10.80
C GLN A 87 -3.78 -19.27 10.91
N ALA A 88 -3.21 -18.27 10.25
CA ALA A 88 -3.79 -16.94 10.21
C ALA A 88 -5.09 -16.98 9.40
N ARG A 89 -6.24 -16.85 10.07
CA ARG A 89 -7.51 -16.60 9.38
C ARG A 89 -7.44 -15.23 8.71
N ILE A 90 -7.11 -15.21 7.42
CA ILE A 90 -7.12 -13.98 6.61
C ILE A 90 -8.58 -13.53 6.54
N ARG A 91 -8.96 -12.58 7.35
CA ARG A 91 -10.19 -11.80 7.13
C ARG A 91 -9.88 -10.84 5.98
N LEU A 92 -10.17 -11.30 4.77
CA LEU A 92 -10.09 -10.42 3.59
C LEU A 92 -11.02 -9.23 3.85
N ALA A 93 -10.46 -8.06 4.00
CA ALA A 93 -11.23 -6.83 4.07
C ALA A 93 -12.02 -6.70 2.75
N LYS A 94 -13.35 -6.91 2.82
CA LYS A 94 -14.22 -6.83 1.65
C LYS A 94 -14.35 -5.36 1.28
N ILE A 95 -13.66 -4.94 0.23
CA ILE A 95 -13.90 -3.62 -0.35
C ILE A 95 -15.16 -3.70 -1.19
N GLU A 96 -16.21 -3.02 -0.78
CA GLU A 96 -17.44 -2.88 -1.56
C GLU A 96 -17.27 -1.79 -2.64
N GLY A 97 -18.04 -1.90 -3.71
CA GLY A 97 -18.05 -0.94 -4.81
C GLY A 97 -17.01 -1.19 -5.90
N GLU A 98 -17.30 -0.66 -7.07
CA GLU A 98 -16.42 -0.75 -8.25
C GLU A 98 -15.26 0.26 -8.18
N ILE A 99 -14.17 -0.07 -8.86
CA ILE A 99 -13.05 0.86 -8.99
C ILE A 99 -13.47 1.94 -9.99
N PRO A 100 -13.47 3.23 -9.61
CA PRO A 100 -13.80 4.31 -10.54
C PRO A 100 -12.85 4.31 -11.72
N ALA A 101 -13.38 4.66 -12.91
CA ALA A 101 -12.54 4.78 -14.09
C ALA A 101 -11.50 5.90 -13.89
N PRO A 102 -10.24 5.69 -14.28
CA PRO A 102 -9.20 6.73 -14.12
C PRO A 102 -9.49 8.02 -14.88
N THR A 103 -10.34 7.93 -15.92
CA THR A 103 -10.80 9.07 -16.75
C THR A 103 -11.95 9.85 -16.13
N HIS A 104 -12.63 9.27 -15.11
CA HIS A 104 -13.78 9.90 -14.44
C HIS A 104 -13.62 9.73 -12.94
N LEU A 105 -12.74 10.55 -12.37
CA LEU A 105 -12.49 10.53 -10.93
C LEU A 105 -13.70 11.06 -10.16
N PRO A 106 -14.11 10.41 -9.06
CA PRO A 106 -15.17 10.92 -8.21
C PRO A 106 -14.77 12.25 -7.58
N PRO A 107 -15.73 13.14 -7.28
CA PRO A 107 -15.45 14.39 -6.57
C PRO A 107 -14.91 14.08 -5.16
N GLY A 108 -14.10 14.98 -4.62
CA GLY A 108 -13.52 14.83 -3.29
C GLY A 108 -12.42 13.77 -3.21
N CYS A 109 -12.42 13.01 -2.11
CA CYS A 109 -11.48 11.91 -1.92
C CYS A 109 -11.73 10.80 -2.95
N THR A 110 -10.73 10.44 -3.75
CA THR A 110 -10.88 9.43 -4.81
C THR A 110 -11.28 8.04 -4.30
N PHE A 111 -10.99 7.76 -3.04
CA PHE A 111 -11.35 6.48 -2.41
C PHE A 111 -12.73 6.49 -1.74
N HIS A 112 -13.41 7.65 -1.62
CA HIS A 112 -14.65 7.75 -0.86
C HIS A 112 -15.76 6.76 -1.28
N PRO A 113 -15.93 6.38 -2.58
CA PRO A 113 -17.00 5.45 -2.96
C PRO A 113 -16.81 4.04 -2.41
N ARG A 114 -15.59 3.71 -1.99
CA ARG A 114 -15.17 2.39 -1.50
C ARG A 114 -14.68 2.40 -0.05
N CYS A 115 -14.80 3.55 0.60
CA CYS A 115 -14.32 3.74 1.96
C CYS A 115 -15.41 3.42 2.97
N ALA A 116 -15.22 2.40 3.81
CA ALA A 116 -16.16 2.05 4.88
C ALA A 116 -16.31 3.15 5.95
N ARG A 117 -15.38 4.12 6.00
CA ARG A 117 -15.39 5.26 6.93
C ARG A 117 -15.72 6.59 6.24
N VAL A 118 -16.40 6.55 5.10
CA VAL A 118 -16.74 7.75 4.33
C VAL A 118 -17.62 8.70 5.16
N GLN A 119 -17.27 10.00 5.13
CA GLN A 119 -18.06 11.08 5.73
C GLN A 119 -18.44 12.13 4.66
N ALA A 120 -19.27 13.10 5.02
CA ALA A 120 -19.82 14.09 4.09
C ALA A 120 -18.71 14.92 3.41
N ASP A 121 -17.69 15.32 4.15
CA ASP A 121 -16.54 16.08 3.65
C ASP A 121 -15.68 15.31 2.65
N CYS A 122 -15.60 13.98 2.80
CA CYS A 122 -14.89 13.11 1.87
C CYS A 122 -15.48 13.14 0.45
N LYS A 123 -16.77 13.42 0.32
CA LYS A 123 -17.47 13.50 -0.98
C LYS A 123 -17.29 14.85 -1.68
N GLN A 124 -16.95 15.88 -0.92
CA GLN A 124 -16.96 17.28 -1.40
C GLN A 124 -15.55 17.82 -1.64
N ARG A 125 -14.59 17.45 -0.82
CA ARG A 125 -13.25 18.03 -0.82
C ARG A 125 -12.18 16.95 -1.05
N VAL A 126 -11.13 17.33 -1.78
CA VAL A 126 -9.94 16.48 -1.95
C VAL A 126 -9.06 16.67 -0.72
N PRO A 127 -8.76 15.59 0.04
CA PRO A 127 -7.84 15.71 1.16
C PRO A 127 -6.42 16.01 0.67
N ALA A 128 -5.78 16.99 1.30
CA ALA A 128 -4.37 17.24 1.09
C ALA A 128 -3.52 16.12 1.72
N LEU A 129 -2.33 15.89 1.18
CA LEU A 129 -1.36 14.98 1.78
C LEU A 129 -0.74 15.67 3.01
N ALA A 130 -1.44 15.57 4.15
CA ALA A 130 -1.05 16.23 5.40
C ALA A 130 0.13 15.49 6.05
N GLN A 131 1.18 16.25 6.36
CA GLN A 131 2.38 15.75 7.03
C GLN A 131 2.15 15.60 8.53
N ASP A 132 2.65 14.52 9.11
CA ASP A 132 2.69 14.29 10.55
C ASP A 132 3.96 13.47 10.89
N GLY A 133 4.97 14.17 11.41
CA GLY A 133 6.31 13.63 11.58
C GLY A 133 6.90 13.18 10.25
N ASP A 134 7.39 11.95 10.20
CA ASP A 134 7.99 11.33 8.99
C ASP A 134 6.94 10.74 8.03
N ARG A 135 5.66 10.86 8.35
CA ARG A 135 4.56 10.30 7.57
C ARG A 135 3.65 11.39 7.02
N ALA A 136 2.95 11.06 5.95
CA ALA A 136 1.88 11.90 5.43
C ALA A 136 0.73 11.04 4.93
N ALA A 137 -0.52 11.50 5.14
CA ALA A 137 -1.71 10.83 4.66
C ALA A 137 -2.72 11.83 4.09
N ALA A 138 -3.32 11.49 2.95
CA ALA A 138 -4.38 12.26 2.31
C ALA A 138 -5.76 11.75 2.77
N CYS A 139 -6.07 11.96 4.03
CA CYS A 139 -7.33 11.54 4.64
C CYS A 139 -7.79 12.59 5.65
N PHE A 140 -9.10 12.95 5.63
CA PHE A 140 -9.68 13.84 6.65
C PHE A 140 -9.86 13.14 7.99
N HIS A 141 -10.02 11.81 7.96
CA HIS A 141 -10.27 10.96 9.12
C HIS A 141 -9.26 9.81 9.17
N PRO A 142 -7.95 10.11 9.36
CA PRO A 142 -6.92 9.10 9.37
C PRO A 142 -7.16 8.05 10.47
N LEU A 143 -6.77 6.83 10.19
CA LEU A 143 -6.87 5.73 11.14
C LEU A 143 -5.93 5.96 12.32
N ALA A 144 -6.43 5.72 13.53
CA ALA A 144 -5.61 5.61 14.73
C ALA A 144 -5.04 4.18 14.88
N PRO A 145 -3.97 3.99 15.67
CA PRO A 145 -3.50 2.66 16.03
C PRO A 145 -4.63 1.82 16.64
N GLY A 146 -4.86 0.63 16.09
CA GLY A 146 -5.93 -0.27 16.56
C GLY A 146 -7.28 -0.12 15.85
N ASP A 147 -7.49 0.93 15.06
CA ASP A 147 -8.72 1.09 14.27
C ASP A 147 -8.91 -0.06 13.28
N THR A 148 -10.14 -0.51 13.11
CA THR A 148 -10.55 -1.46 12.07
C THR A 148 -11.22 -0.73 10.90
N VAL A 149 -11.14 -1.29 9.69
CA VAL A 149 -11.73 -0.74 8.46
C VAL A 149 -12.89 -1.62 7.97
N VAL A 150 -13.36 -2.49 8.86
CA VAL A 150 -14.48 -3.41 8.60
C VAL A 150 -15.67 -2.99 9.43
#